data_6376e8b0c806ac515d2f229178178658
#
_entry.id   6376e8b0c806ac515d2f229178178658
#
_cell.length_a   1.000
_cell.length_b   1.000
_cell.length_c   1.000
_cell.angle_alpha   90.00
_cell.angle_beta   90.00
_cell.angle_gamma   90.00
#
_symmetry.space_group_name_H-M   'P 1'
#
loop_
_entity.id
_entity.type
_entity.pdbx_description
1 polymer ?
#
loop_
_entity_poly.entity_id
_entity_poly.type
_entity_poly.pdbx_seq_one_letter_code
_entity_poly.pdbx_strand_id
1 'polypeptide(L)'
;MTWSNWRISPFVTSIFFILGVLTLYWVLFNWITTWFHARHINIDDDTVNAWHGVIYMLVFVFVMQLLVVGKADSWEFVNFHLIAVVFCSFFLNIRMPYYSLLPVVIVYMVFDQSIFYWESWSYAVVFVLFFWSMNYLRLWVPKHRYPWLYYYGAVAFYGGILWGLIKLKDWDNTLQEYGYLMIFAGLLYAYVNMLTQDSEIKLRLAQFASHDALTETENFAAYTEHIKYLFDDSAKNNLNLSMMMFDIDHFKHVNDTYGHLAGDRVLQEVAATVTTVLAANDEKVKLYRTGGEEFNVLFPGYDLASTKVIVRQVFEAVNHLVVKYEDEEINVSISVGVSTLHQADGSPIDLYNRVDQNLYFSKRHGRMRVTVE
;
A
#
# COMPACT_ATOMS: atom_id res chain seq x y z
N MET A 1 -47.82 -11.08 2.99
CA MET A 1 -46.80 -12.06 2.58
C MET A 1 -45.90 -12.28 3.78
N THR A 2 -46.04 -13.43 4.41
CA THR A 2 -45.19 -13.78 5.56
C THR A 2 -43.88 -14.36 5.10
N TRP A 3 -42.77 -13.99 5.74
CA TRP A 3 -41.37 -14.43 5.45
C TRP A 3 -41.23 -15.97 5.37
N SER A 4 -42.17 -16.73 5.92
CA SER A 4 -42.21 -18.20 5.94
C SER A 4 -42.28 -18.88 4.56
N ASN A 5 -42.58 -18.15 3.48
CA ASN A 5 -42.72 -18.69 2.13
C ASN A 5 -41.51 -18.45 1.21
N TRP A 6 -40.48 -17.73 1.70
CA TRP A 6 -39.22 -17.55 0.97
C TRP A 6 -38.27 -18.71 1.25
N ARG A 7 -38.35 -19.76 0.44
CA ARG A 7 -37.35 -20.84 0.44
C ARG A 7 -36.12 -20.40 -0.35
N ILE A 8 -35.29 -19.52 0.23
CA ILE A 8 -33.96 -19.26 -0.30
C ILE A 8 -33.11 -20.48 0.01
N SER A 9 -32.46 -21.05 -1.01
CA SER A 9 -31.57 -22.19 -0.81
C SER A 9 -30.50 -21.85 0.26
N PRO A 10 -30.17 -22.76 1.20
CA PRO A 10 -29.08 -22.59 2.16
C PRO A 10 -27.75 -22.22 1.49
N PHE A 11 -27.50 -22.72 0.28
CA PHE A 11 -26.35 -22.35 -0.53
C PHE A 11 -26.31 -20.85 -0.86
N VAL A 12 -27.41 -20.26 -1.29
CA VAL A 12 -27.47 -18.81 -1.60
C VAL A 12 -27.24 -17.97 -0.36
N THR A 13 -27.83 -18.34 0.78
CA THR A 13 -27.57 -17.65 2.05
C THR A 13 -26.12 -17.78 2.49
N SER A 14 -25.47 -18.91 2.24
CA SER A 14 -24.06 -19.14 2.52
C SER A 14 -23.13 -18.24 1.69
N ILE A 15 -23.48 -17.99 0.42
CA ILE A 15 -22.72 -17.04 -0.43
C ILE A 15 -22.75 -15.63 0.19
N PHE A 16 -23.97 -15.12 0.48
CA PHE A 16 -24.11 -13.79 1.12
C PHE A 16 -23.41 -13.71 2.47
N PHE A 17 -23.47 -14.78 3.25
CA PHE A 17 -22.81 -14.86 4.54
C PHE A 17 -21.30 -14.79 4.41
N ILE A 18 -20.68 -15.59 3.53
CA ILE A 18 -19.22 -15.53 3.28
C ILE A 18 -18.79 -14.14 2.80
N LEU A 19 -19.50 -13.58 1.81
CA LEU A 19 -19.19 -12.23 1.32
C LEU A 19 -19.34 -11.18 2.42
N GLY A 20 -20.37 -11.29 3.27
CA GLY A 20 -20.57 -10.41 4.41
C GLY A 20 -19.42 -10.50 5.42
N VAL A 21 -18.98 -11.70 5.77
CA VAL A 21 -17.84 -11.95 6.66
C VAL A 21 -16.56 -11.34 6.09
N LEU A 22 -16.27 -11.55 4.80
CA LEU A 22 -15.07 -11.00 4.15
C LEU A 22 -15.14 -9.47 4.04
N THR A 23 -16.32 -8.92 3.74
CA THR A 23 -16.52 -7.46 3.68
C THR A 23 -16.34 -6.83 5.06
N LEU A 24 -16.91 -7.43 6.12
CA LEU A 24 -16.75 -6.95 7.49
C LEU A 24 -15.27 -7.00 7.93
N TYR A 25 -14.56 -8.08 7.59
CA TYR A 25 -13.12 -8.16 7.78
C TYR A 25 -12.39 -6.95 7.19
N TRP A 26 -12.67 -6.62 5.91
CA TRP A 26 -12.02 -5.52 5.21
C TRP A 26 -12.37 -4.15 5.79
N VAL A 27 -13.62 -3.95 6.16
CA VAL A 27 -14.08 -2.70 6.81
C VAL A 27 -13.38 -2.50 8.16
N LEU A 28 -13.31 -3.54 8.98
CA LEU A 28 -12.66 -3.49 10.29
C LEU A 28 -11.14 -3.26 10.14
N PHE A 29 -10.51 -3.93 9.19
CA PHE A 29 -9.08 -3.72 8.88
C PHE A 29 -8.80 -2.26 8.52
N ASN A 30 -9.54 -1.69 7.55
CA ASN A 30 -9.36 -0.30 7.15
C ASN A 30 -9.64 0.69 8.31
N TRP A 31 -10.61 0.39 9.16
CA TRP A 31 -10.90 1.22 10.33
C TRP A 31 -9.75 1.17 11.34
N ILE A 32 -9.19 0.00 11.62
CA ILE A 32 -8.05 -0.19 12.55
C ILE A 32 -6.81 0.53 12.02
N THR A 33 -6.43 0.35 10.75
CA THR A 33 -5.25 0.99 10.15
C THR A 33 -5.40 2.51 10.14
N THR A 34 -6.56 3.03 9.74
CA THR A 34 -6.84 4.47 9.79
C THR A 34 -6.72 5.03 11.22
N TRP A 35 -7.18 4.28 12.23
CA TRP A 35 -7.09 4.67 13.62
C TRP A 35 -5.63 4.69 14.13
N PHE A 36 -4.79 3.71 13.72
CA PHE A 36 -3.36 3.70 14.03
C PHE A 36 -2.63 4.87 13.38
N HIS A 37 -2.87 5.12 12.09
CA HIS A 37 -2.25 6.23 11.37
C HIS A 37 -2.66 7.59 11.96
N ALA A 38 -3.93 7.78 12.33
CA ALA A 38 -4.41 9.01 12.98
C ALA A 38 -3.76 9.29 14.35
N ARG A 39 -3.24 8.25 15.02
CA ARG A 39 -2.53 8.36 16.30
C ARG A 39 -1.00 8.33 16.17
N HIS A 40 -0.48 8.37 14.95
CA HIS A 40 0.96 8.28 14.66
C HIS A 40 1.63 7.01 15.24
N ILE A 41 0.87 5.91 15.38
CA ILE A 41 1.39 4.63 15.81
C ILE A 41 2.05 3.99 14.58
N ASN A 42 3.38 3.90 14.59
CA ASN A 42 4.16 3.37 13.48
C ASN A 42 4.20 1.83 13.53
N ILE A 43 3.13 1.19 13.08
CA ILE A 43 3.04 -0.27 12.88
C ILE A 43 2.84 -0.50 11.38
N ASP A 44 3.58 -1.45 10.83
CA ASP A 44 3.44 -1.88 9.44
C ASP A 44 2.04 -2.46 9.18
N ASP A 45 1.39 -1.99 8.12
CA ASP A 45 0.03 -2.39 7.75
C ASP A 45 -0.08 -3.90 7.45
N ASP A 46 0.98 -4.51 6.91
CA ASP A 46 1.04 -5.96 6.69
C ASP A 46 0.98 -6.73 8.03
N THR A 47 1.65 -6.22 9.06
CA THR A 47 1.62 -6.79 10.41
C THR A 47 0.22 -6.66 11.03
N VAL A 48 -0.43 -5.49 10.87
CA VAL A 48 -1.80 -5.27 11.34
C VAL A 48 -2.77 -6.21 10.62
N ASN A 49 -2.67 -6.30 9.29
CA ASN A 49 -3.48 -7.19 8.47
C ASN A 49 -3.35 -8.65 8.91
N ALA A 50 -2.13 -9.07 9.17
CA ALA A 50 -1.78 -10.40 9.62
C ALA A 50 -2.49 -10.77 10.94
N TRP A 51 -2.25 -10.01 11.99
CA TRP A 51 -2.83 -10.29 13.31
C TRP A 51 -4.35 -10.12 13.35
N HIS A 52 -4.86 -9.05 12.74
CA HIS A 52 -6.30 -8.85 12.61
C HIS A 52 -6.96 -10.02 11.89
N GLY A 53 -6.38 -10.49 10.76
CA GLY A 53 -6.93 -11.58 9.99
C GLY A 53 -7.00 -12.91 10.77
N VAL A 54 -5.94 -13.25 11.49
CA VAL A 54 -5.93 -14.47 12.33
C VAL A 54 -6.95 -14.38 13.45
N ILE A 55 -6.96 -13.28 14.20
CA ILE A 55 -7.90 -13.10 15.31
C ILE A 55 -9.35 -13.12 14.80
N TYR A 56 -9.61 -12.40 13.70
CA TYR A 56 -10.94 -12.35 13.09
C TYR A 56 -11.43 -13.75 12.66
N MET A 57 -10.59 -14.51 11.97
CA MET A 57 -10.96 -15.85 11.51
C MET A 57 -11.07 -16.86 12.65
N LEU A 58 -10.25 -16.76 13.69
CA LEU A 58 -10.41 -17.59 14.89
C LEU A 58 -11.77 -17.30 15.58
N VAL A 59 -12.09 -16.03 15.79
CA VAL A 59 -13.38 -15.63 16.36
C VAL A 59 -14.52 -16.16 15.48
N PHE A 60 -14.42 -16.00 14.17
CA PHE A 60 -15.41 -16.50 13.23
C PHE A 60 -15.62 -18.02 13.35
N VAL A 61 -14.54 -18.80 13.30
CA VAL A 61 -14.61 -20.29 13.39
C VAL A 61 -15.22 -20.73 14.72
N PHE A 62 -14.77 -20.15 15.84
CA PHE A 62 -15.29 -20.54 17.17
C PHE A 62 -16.74 -20.09 17.40
N VAL A 63 -17.15 -18.92 16.94
CA VAL A 63 -18.55 -18.47 17.04
C VAL A 63 -19.45 -19.38 16.20
N MET A 64 -19.02 -19.74 14.98
CA MET A 64 -19.78 -20.68 14.15
C MET A 64 -19.91 -22.03 14.83
N GLN A 65 -18.84 -22.54 15.44
CA GLN A 65 -18.89 -23.81 16.17
C GLN A 65 -19.81 -23.76 17.38
N LEU A 66 -19.85 -22.65 18.15
CA LEU A 66 -20.78 -22.47 19.27
C LEU A 66 -22.25 -22.60 18.85
N LEU A 67 -22.57 -22.14 17.63
CA LEU A 67 -23.95 -22.21 17.12
C LEU A 67 -24.37 -23.62 16.69
N VAL A 68 -23.40 -24.50 16.47
CA VAL A 68 -23.57 -25.81 15.81
C VAL A 68 -23.26 -26.99 16.72
N VAL A 69 -22.48 -26.80 17.80
CA VAL A 69 -22.16 -27.86 18.78
C VAL A 69 -23.41 -28.61 19.24
N GLY A 70 -23.37 -29.91 19.12
CA GLY A 70 -24.47 -30.82 19.53
C GLY A 70 -25.61 -30.94 18.53
N LYS A 71 -25.55 -30.31 17.35
CA LYS A 71 -26.51 -30.50 16.26
C LYS A 71 -26.07 -31.61 15.31
N ALA A 72 -27.03 -32.38 14.81
CA ALA A 72 -26.78 -33.48 13.87
C ALA A 72 -26.14 -33.03 12.53
N ASP A 73 -26.35 -31.74 12.17
CA ASP A 73 -25.95 -31.15 10.89
C ASP A 73 -24.65 -30.33 11.02
N SER A 74 -23.79 -30.55 12.03
CA SER A 74 -22.54 -29.82 12.26
C SER A 74 -21.56 -29.90 11.07
N TRP A 75 -21.66 -30.95 10.27
CA TRP A 75 -20.85 -31.16 9.07
C TRP A 75 -21.13 -30.16 7.95
N GLU A 76 -22.27 -29.50 7.90
CA GLU A 76 -22.63 -28.50 6.90
C GLU A 76 -21.71 -27.26 6.98
N PHE A 77 -21.04 -27.06 8.11
CA PHE A 77 -20.13 -25.93 8.33
C PHE A 77 -18.67 -26.21 7.97
N VAL A 78 -18.34 -27.42 7.54
CA VAL A 78 -16.96 -27.81 7.16
C VAL A 78 -16.42 -26.92 6.04
N ASN A 79 -17.24 -26.56 5.06
CA ASN A 79 -16.85 -25.66 3.98
C ASN A 79 -16.41 -24.28 4.49
N PHE A 80 -17.04 -23.74 5.52
CA PHE A 80 -16.65 -22.47 6.14
C PHE A 80 -15.28 -22.58 6.85
N HIS A 81 -15.02 -23.70 7.52
CA HIS A 81 -13.72 -23.95 8.15
C HIS A 81 -12.62 -24.06 7.11
N LEU A 82 -12.86 -24.77 6.00
CA LEU A 82 -11.92 -24.87 4.88
C LEU A 82 -11.62 -23.48 4.27
N ILE A 83 -12.65 -22.65 4.06
CA ILE A 83 -12.49 -21.30 3.55
C ILE A 83 -11.71 -20.42 4.53
N ALA A 84 -11.93 -20.54 5.84
CA ALA A 84 -11.16 -19.84 6.85
C ALA A 84 -9.68 -20.25 6.83
N VAL A 85 -9.38 -21.54 6.70
CA VAL A 85 -8.01 -22.06 6.53
C VAL A 85 -7.35 -21.48 5.27
N VAL A 86 -8.07 -21.51 4.15
CA VAL A 86 -7.58 -20.94 2.88
C VAL A 86 -7.29 -19.46 3.02
N PHE A 87 -8.20 -18.70 3.62
CA PHE A 87 -8.01 -17.27 3.82
C PHE A 87 -6.76 -16.98 4.65
N CYS A 88 -6.62 -17.63 5.81
CA CYS A 88 -5.46 -17.42 6.69
C CYS A 88 -4.14 -17.89 6.08
N SER A 89 -4.13 -19.00 5.31
CA SER A 89 -2.90 -19.61 4.82
C SER A 89 -2.43 -19.07 3.47
N PHE A 90 -3.35 -18.68 2.59
CA PHE A 90 -3.02 -18.27 1.23
C PHE A 90 -3.11 -16.77 1.00
N PHE A 91 -4.13 -16.10 1.56
CA PHE A 91 -4.38 -14.68 1.29
C PHE A 91 -3.79 -13.72 2.32
N LEU A 92 -3.65 -14.12 3.58
CA LEU A 92 -2.96 -13.28 4.55
C LEU A 92 -1.44 -13.40 4.37
N ASN A 93 -0.75 -12.27 4.29
CA ASN A 93 0.71 -12.22 4.12
C ASN A 93 1.46 -12.53 5.42
N ILE A 94 1.09 -13.62 6.11
CA ILE A 94 1.68 -14.02 7.38
C ILE A 94 2.66 -15.18 7.16
N ARG A 95 3.86 -15.05 7.68
CA ARG A 95 4.79 -16.18 7.81
C ARG A 95 4.44 -16.99 9.06
N MET A 96 3.33 -17.73 9.02
CA MET A 96 2.98 -18.63 10.10
C MET A 96 3.69 -19.97 9.94
N PRO A 97 4.40 -20.47 10.97
CA PRO A 97 4.89 -21.83 10.92
C PRO A 97 3.70 -22.79 10.87
N TYR A 98 3.87 -23.90 10.13
CA TYR A 98 2.81 -24.90 9.92
C TYR A 98 2.23 -25.48 11.22
N TYR A 99 3.03 -25.52 12.30
CA TYR A 99 2.61 -26.01 13.60
C TYR A 99 1.69 -25.02 14.36
N SER A 100 1.56 -23.77 13.92
CA SER A 100 0.70 -22.78 14.58
C SER A 100 -0.78 -23.12 14.52
N LEU A 101 -1.20 -23.93 13.55
CA LEU A 101 -2.56 -24.44 13.45
C LEU A 101 -2.85 -25.56 14.45
N LEU A 102 -1.85 -26.32 14.92
CA LEU A 102 -2.03 -27.45 15.82
C LEU A 102 -2.77 -27.09 17.12
N PRO A 103 -2.37 -26.04 17.87
CA PRO A 103 -3.12 -25.63 19.07
C PRO A 103 -4.57 -25.27 18.76
N VAL A 104 -4.84 -24.62 17.63
CA VAL A 104 -6.20 -24.22 17.23
C VAL A 104 -7.06 -25.45 16.97
N VAL A 105 -6.53 -26.43 16.23
CA VAL A 105 -7.23 -27.69 15.94
C VAL A 105 -7.48 -28.49 17.22
N ILE A 106 -6.52 -28.57 18.13
CA ILE A 106 -6.68 -29.28 19.41
C ILE A 106 -7.77 -28.61 20.27
N VAL A 107 -7.72 -27.28 20.41
CA VAL A 107 -8.73 -26.51 21.16
C VAL A 107 -10.12 -26.71 20.52
N TYR A 108 -10.20 -26.70 19.19
CA TYR A 108 -11.43 -26.97 18.46
C TYR A 108 -11.98 -28.37 18.78
N MET A 109 -11.13 -29.43 18.73
CA MET A 109 -11.53 -30.81 19.03
C MET A 109 -11.98 -30.98 20.49
N VAL A 110 -11.35 -30.29 21.45
CA VAL A 110 -11.80 -30.27 22.86
C VAL A 110 -13.17 -29.62 22.97
N PHE A 111 -13.34 -28.49 22.30
CA PHE A 111 -14.60 -27.73 22.32
C PHE A 111 -15.75 -28.50 21.68
N ASP A 112 -15.49 -29.24 20.60
CA ASP A 112 -16.44 -30.11 19.90
C ASP A 112 -16.64 -31.46 20.59
N GLN A 113 -15.94 -31.73 21.71
CA GLN A 113 -15.94 -33.01 22.42
C GLN A 113 -15.51 -34.22 21.56
N SER A 114 -14.77 -33.96 20.48
CA SER A 114 -14.41 -34.95 19.47
C SER A 114 -12.97 -35.49 19.62
N ILE A 115 -12.23 -35.04 20.62
CA ILE A 115 -10.82 -35.38 20.82
C ILE A 115 -10.53 -36.86 21.01
N PHE A 116 -11.52 -37.64 21.49
CA PHE A 116 -11.39 -39.09 21.72
C PHE A 116 -11.74 -39.94 20.52
N TYR A 117 -12.22 -39.35 19.43
CA TYR A 117 -12.58 -40.07 18.22
C TYR A 117 -11.41 -40.05 17.23
N TRP A 118 -11.03 -41.22 16.72
CA TRP A 118 -9.91 -41.37 15.77
C TRP A 118 -10.17 -40.64 14.44
N GLU A 119 -11.43 -40.54 14.02
CA GLU A 119 -11.86 -39.84 12.82
C GLU A 119 -11.48 -38.36 12.88
N SER A 120 -11.64 -37.70 14.05
CA SER A 120 -11.32 -36.32 14.26
C SER A 120 -9.82 -36.03 14.10
N TRP A 121 -8.97 -37.00 14.52
CA TRP A 121 -7.52 -36.91 14.28
C TRP A 121 -7.17 -37.03 12.80
N SER A 122 -7.92 -37.86 12.04
CA SER A 122 -7.71 -37.95 10.58
C SER A 122 -8.05 -36.62 9.90
N TYR A 123 -9.15 -35.97 10.30
CA TYR A 123 -9.51 -34.63 9.81
C TYR A 123 -8.46 -33.57 10.20
N ALA A 124 -7.99 -33.60 11.45
CA ALA A 124 -6.95 -32.71 11.95
C ALA A 124 -5.67 -32.78 11.09
N VAL A 125 -5.22 -33.99 10.75
CA VAL A 125 -4.06 -34.21 9.87
C VAL A 125 -4.30 -33.55 8.49
N VAL A 126 -5.47 -33.75 7.90
CA VAL A 126 -5.80 -33.16 6.59
C VAL A 126 -5.82 -31.66 6.67
N PHE A 127 -6.40 -31.05 7.70
CA PHE A 127 -6.42 -29.60 7.90
C PHE A 127 -5.01 -29.02 8.05
N VAL A 128 -4.14 -29.66 8.81
CA VAL A 128 -2.75 -29.22 9.01
C VAL A 128 -1.94 -29.33 7.71
N LEU A 129 -2.08 -30.42 6.98
CA LEU A 129 -1.43 -30.60 5.68
C LEU A 129 -1.94 -29.59 4.64
N PHE A 130 -3.24 -29.33 4.63
CA PHE A 130 -3.84 -28.33 3.77
C PHE A 130 -3.30 -26.94 4.08
N PHE A 131 -3.31 -26.53 5.34
CA PHE A 131 -2.75 -25.24 5.79
C PHE A 131 -1.28 -25.08 5.38
N TRP A 132 -0.47 -26.11 5.61
CA TRP A 132 0.94 -26.11 5.23
C TRP A 132 1.14 -26.00 3.72
N SER A 133 0.39 -26.78 2.94
CA SER A 133 0.46 -26.76 1.48
C SER A 133 0.07 -25.39 0.92
N MET A 134 -0.99 -24.78 1.43
CA MET A 134 -1.45 -23.47 0.99
C MET A 134 -0.44 -22.37 1.35
N ASN A 135 0.19 -22.41 2.52
CA ASN A 135 1.29 -21.51 2.87
C ASN A 135 2.50 -21.66 1.94
N TYR A 136 2.85 -22.89 1.58
CA TYR A 136 3.92 -23.15 0.62
C TYR A 136 3.57 -22.62 -0.78
N LEU A 137 2.37 -22.91 -1.25
CA LEU A 137 1.88 -22.45 -2.55
C LEU A 137 1.85 -20.93 -2.64
N ARG A 138 1.47 -20.20 -1.59
CA ARG A 138 1.49 -18.74 -1.54
C ARG A 138 2.85 -18.15 -1.92
N LEU A 139 3.95 -18.76 -1.48
CA LEU A 139 5.30 -18.29 -1.76
C LEU A 139 5.79 -18.65 -3.17
N TRP A 140 5.27 -19.73 -3.73
CA TRP A 140 5.72 -20.30 -4.98
C TRP A 140 4.86 -19.89 -6.18
N VAL A 141 3.55 -19.84 -6.02
CA VAL A 141 2.55 -19.62 -7.06
C VAL A 141 2.63 -18.25 -7.75
N PRO A 142 2.92 -17.10 -7.08
CA PRO A 142 2.99 -15.80 -7.76
C PRO A 142 4.03 -15.74 -8.88
N LYS A 143 4.97 -16.67 -8.90
CA LYS A 143 6.02 -16.78 -9.93
C LYS A 143 5.56 -17.55 -11.18
N HIS A 144 4.34 -18.11 -11.18
CA HIS A 144 3.84 -18.97 -12.24
C HIS A 144 2.79 -18.26 -13.09
N ARG A 145 2.70 -18.66 -14.37
CA ARG A 145 1.80 -18.03 -15.36
C ARG A 145 0.31 -18.18 -15.00
N TYR A 146 -0.08 -19.23 -14.27
CA TYR A 146 -1.46 -19.52 -13.91
C TYR A 146 -1.61 -19.83 -12.41
N PRO A 147 -1.51 -18.80 -11.54
CA PRO A 147 -1.55 -19.00 -10.08
C PRO A 147 -2.84 -19.61 -9.59
N TRP A 148 -3.98 -19.30 -10.20
CA TRP A 148 -5.29 -19.82 -9.86
C TRP A 148 -5.39 -21.34 -10.00
N LEU A 149 -4.67 -21.95 -10.95
CA LEU A 149 -4.72 -23.39 -11.18
C LEU A 149 -4.16 -24.18 -10.00
N TYR A 150 -3.06 -23.72 -9.43
CA TYR A 150 -2.45 -24.34 -8.24
C TYR A 150 -3.31 -24.17 -7.01
N TYR A 151 -3.90 -23.00 -6.85
CA TYR A 151 -4.85 -22.70 -5.80
C TYR A 151 -6.03 -23.65 -5.82
N TYR A 152 -6.75 -23.72 -6.95
CA TYR A 152 -7.89 -24.62 -7.11
C TYR A 152 -7.51 -26.09 -7.03
N GLY A 153 -6.35 -26.47 -7.54
CA GLY A 153 -5.84 -27.84 -7.45
C GLY A 153 -5.66 -28.29 -5.99
N ALA A 154 -5.11 -27.42 -5.14
CA ALA A 154 -4.95 -27.72 -3.72
C ALA A 154 -6.29 -27.78 -2.98
N VAL A 155 -7.19 -26.81 -3.22
CA VAL A 155 -8.54 -26.83 -2.62
C VAL A 155 -9.31 -28.09 -3.04
N ALA A 156 -9.25 -28.45 -4.33
CA ALA A 156 -9.90 -29.64 -4.86
C ALA A 156 -9.35 -30.93 -4.22
N PHE A 157 -8.03 -31.05 -4.12
CA PHE A 157 -7.38 -32.24 -3.58
C PHE A 157 -7.71 -32.45 -2.09
N TYR A 158 -7.44 -31.41 -1.24
CA TYR A 158 -7.67 -31.55 0.20
C TYR A 158 -9.16 -31.57 0.57
N GLY A 159 -9.96 -30.74 -0.12
CA GLY A 159 -11.41 -30.75 0.04
C GLY A 159 -12.03 -32.08 -0.35
N GLY A 160 -11.56 -32.69 -1.44
CA GLY A 160 -11.99 -34.02 -1.87
C GLY A 160 -11.66 -35.13 -0.86
N ILE A 161 -10.43 -35.07 -0.28
CA ILE A 161 -10.05 -36.03 0.78
C ILE A 161 -10.95 -35.84 2.00
N LEU A 162 -11.16 -34.58 2.45
CA LEU A 162 -11.92 -34.29 3.66
C LEU A 162 -13.39 -34.75 3.51
N TRP A 163 -14.04 -34.37 2.40
CA TRP A 163 -15.41 -34.74 2.12
C TRP A 163 -15.56 -36.27 1.92
N GLY A 164 -14.55 -36.90 1.31
CA GLY A 164 -14.50 -38.37 1.21
C GLY A 164 -14.42 -39.05 2.57
N LEU A 165 -13.65 -38.51 3.53
CA LEU A 165 -13.55 -39.07 4.89
C LEU A 165 -14.82 -38.84 5.72
N ILE A 166 -15.51 -37.72 5.57
CA ILE A 166 -16.69 -37.38 6.35
C ILE A 166 -17.90 -38.20 5.94
N LYS A 167 -18.09 -38.46 4.64
CA LYS A 167 -19.32 -39.07 4.11
C LYS A 167 -19.09 -40.25 3.18
N LEU A 168 -18.34 -41.24 3.63
CA LEU A 168 -18.05 -42.49 2.87
C LEU A 168 -19.27 -43.26 2.38
N LYS A 169 -20.49 -42.95 2.85
CA LYS A 169 -21.71 -43.70 2.54
C LYS A 169 -22.82 -42.92 1.82
N ASP A 170 -22.67 -41.59 1.66
CA ASP A 170 -23.69 -40.71 1.05
C ASP A 170 -23.07 -39.81 -0.02
N TRP A 171 -22.90 -40.37 -1.23
CA TRP A 171 -22.20 -39.74 -2.33
C TRP A 171 -22.94 -38.56 -2.95
N ASP A 172 -24.26 -38.54 -2.98
CA ASP A 172 -25.03 -37.50 -3.65
C ASP A 172 -24.86 -36.13 -2.90
N ASN A 173 -25.03 -36.17 -1.59
CA ASN A 173 -24.81 -34.99 -0.76
C ASN A 173 -23.32 -34.56 -0.72
N THR A 174 -22.40 -35.53 -0.77
CA THR A 174 -20.95 -35.27 -0.79
C THR A 174 -20.52 -34.52 -2.05
N LEU A 175 -20.99 -34.90 -3.22
CA LEU A 175 -20.70 -34.18 -4.47
C LEU A 175 -21.27 -32.77 -4.49
N GLN A 176 -22.46 -32.58 -3.94
CA GLN A 176 -23.08 -31.26 -3.83
C GLN A 176 -22.27 -30.33 -2.93
N GLU A 177 -21.90 -30.78 -1.75
CA GLU A 177 -21.12 -29.98 -0.79
C GLU A 177 -19.71 -29.70 -1.29
N TYR A 178 -19.09 -30.65 -1.95
CA TYR A 178 -17.81 -30.44 -2.62
C TYR A 178 -17.93 -29.42 -3.74
N GLY A 179 -19.02 -29.42 -4.51
CA GLY A 179 -19.32 -28.39 -5.49
C GLY A 179 -19.46 -27.01 -4.87
N TYR A 180 -20.12 -26.92 -3.71
CA TYR A 180 -20.25 -25.65 -2.95
C TYR A 180 -18.89 -25.14 -2.47
N LEU A 181 -18.03 -26.02 -1.97
CA LEU A 181 -16.66 -25.66 -1.60
C LEU A 181 -15.89 -25.02 -2.77
N MET A 182 -15.98 -25.62 -3.96
CA MET A 182 -15.30 -25.09 -5.16
C MET A 182 -15.82 -23.73 -5.56
N ILE A 183 -17.13 -23.48 -5.44
CA ILE A 183 -17.74 -22.17 -5.71
C ILE A 183 -17.31 -21.16 -4.67
N PHE A 184 -17.32 -21.52 -3.39
CA PHE A 184 -16.87 -20.63 -2.30
C PHE A 184 -15.39 -20.27 -2.43
N ALA A 185 -14.54 -21.22 -2.77
CA ALA A 185 -13.13 -20.97 -3.04
C ALA A 185 -12.94 -20.00 -4.22
N GLY A 186 -13.79 -20.15 -5.27
CA GLY A 186 -13.79 -19.25 -6.41
C GLY A 186 -14.21 -17.83 -6.05
N LEU A 187 -15.26 -17.69 -5.28
CA LEU A 187 -15.74 -16.39 -4.79
C LEU A 187 -14.68 -15.71 -3.91
N LEU A 188 -14.05 -16.48 -3.00
CA LEU A 188 -12.97 -15.97 -2.16
C LEU A 188 -11.80 -15.46 -3.02
N TYR A 189 -11.35 -16.27 -3.98
CA TYR A 189 -10.24 -15.90 -4.87
C TYR A 189 -10.56 -14.63 -5.68
N ALA A 190 -11.75 -14.59 -6.30
CA ALA A 190 -12.18 -13.44 -7.07
C ALA A 190 -12.32 -12.17 -6.20
N TYR A 191 -12.92 -12.31 -5.01
CA TYR A 191 -13.13 -11.20 -4.09
C TYR A 191 -11.81 -10.60 -3.60
N VAL A 192 -10.87 -11.42 -3.14
CA VAL A 192 -9.56 -10.93 -2.67
C VAL A 192 -8.76 -10.31 -3.81
N ASN A 193 -8.74 -10.93 -5.00
CA ASN A 193 -8.07 -10.33 -6.16
C ASN A 193 -8.70 -9.00 -6.57
N MET A 194 -10.01 -8.86 -6.52
CA MET A 194 -10.68 -7.59 -6.79
C MET A 194 -10.21 -6.48 -5.82
N LEU A 195 -10.14 -6.80 -4.52
CA LEU A 195 -9.70 -5.85 -3.49
C LEU A 195 -8.22 -5.47 -3.65
N THR A 196 -7.35 -6.43 -3.96
CA THR A 196 -5.92 -6.15 -4.16
C THR A 196 -5.69 -5.31 -5.42
N GLN A 197 -6.38 -5.58 -6.52
CA GLN A 197 -6.30 -4.78 -7.73
C GLN A 197 -6.81 -3.34 -7.52
N ASP A 198 -7.92 -3.16 -6.80
CA ASP A 198 -8.44 -1.83 -6.47
C ASP A 198 -7.43 -1.02 -5.64
N SER A 199 -6.77 -1.65 -4.69
CA SER A 199 -5.71 -1.03 -3.88
C SER A 199 -4.49 -0.65 -4.71
N GLU A 200 -4.05 -1.51 -5.63
CA GLU A 200 -2.93 -1.19 -6.54
C GLU A 200 -3.27 -0.04 -7.49
N ILE A 201 -4.50 -0.01 -8.03
CA ILE A 201 -4.96 1.07 -8.90
C ILE A 201 -4.98 2.39 -8.14
N LYS A 202 -5.50 2.41 -6.90
CA LYS A 202 -5.51 3.60 -6.05
C LYS A 202 -4.10 4.10 -5.74
N LEU A 203 -3.16 3.20 -5.44
CA LEU A 203 -1.77 3.55 -5.21
C LEU A 203 -1.11 4.16 -6.45
N ARG A 204 -1.33 3.57 -7.63
CA ARG A 204 -0.84 4.11 -8.90
C ARG A 204 -1.45 5.48 -9.21
N LEU A 205 -2.77 5.64 -9.02
CA LEU A 205 -3.43 6.93 -9.20
C LEU A 205 -2.87 8.00 -8.25
N ALA A 206 -2.62 7.65 -6.98
CA ALA A 206 -1.98 8.55 -6.02
C ALA A 206 -0.55 8.93 -6.46
N GLN A 207 0.25 7.97 -6.95
CA GLN A 207 1.58 8.24 -7.49
C GLN A 207 1.53 9.15 -8.73
N PHE A 208 0.63 8.89 -9.68
CA PHE A 208 0.44 9.78 -10.83
C PHE A 208 -0.08 11.17 -10.42
N ALA A 209 -0.90 11.23 -9.37
CA ALA A 209 -1.41 12.49 -8.85
C ALA A 209 -0.35 13.29 -8.05
N SER A 210 0.76 12.70 -7.62
CA SER A 210 1.80 13.33 -6.80
C SER A 210 3.09 13.66 -7.56
N HIS A 211 3.28 13.14 -8.78
CA HIS A 211 4.50 13.35 -9.57
C HIS A 211 4.23 14.15 -10.84
N ASP A 212 5.25 14.90 -11.28
CA ASP A 212 5.24 15.58 -12.58
C ASP A 212 5.63 14.60 -13.68
N ALA A 213 4.79 14.49 -14.70
CA ALA A 213 4.92 13.48 -15.76
C ALA A 213 6.17 13.68 -16.65
N LEU A 214 6.71 14.91 -16.71
CA LEU A 214 7.88 15.22 -17.53
C LEU A 214 9.19 14.97 -16.79
N THR A 215 9.28 15.42 -15.53
CA THR A 215 10.52 15.45 -14.76
C THR A 215 10.64 14.34 -13.73
N GLU A 216 9.55 13.58 -13.51
CA GLU A 216 9.42 12.51 -12.50
C GLU A 216 9.65 12.99 -11.06
N THR A 217 9.82 14.31 -10.84
CA THR A 217 9.86 14.92 -9.51
C THR A 217 8.47 14.99 -8.90
N GLU A 218 8.37 15.31 -7.62
CA GLU A 218 7.08 15.58 -7.02
C GLU A 218 6.44 16.84 -7.63
N ASN A 219 5.09 16.86 -7.75
CA ASN A 219 4.36 17.94 -8.38
C ASN A 219 3.84 18.98 -7.38
N PHE A 220 3.14 20.02 -7.86
CA PHE A 220 2.54 21.07 -7.03
C PHE A 220 1.56 20.55 -5.98
N ALA A 221 0.79 19.48 -6.29
CA ALA A 221 -0.16 18.91 -5.33
C ALA A 221 0.58 18.28 -4.14
N ALA A 222 1.63 17.48 -4.41
CA ALA A 222 2.50 16.91 -3.38
C ALA A 222 3.22 18.00 -2.57
N TYR A 223 3.72 19.04 -3.23
CA TYR A 223 4.31 20.20 -2.55
C TYR A 223 3.34 20.83 -1.54
N THR A 224 2.10 21.08 -1.97
CA THR A 224 1.09 21.74 -1.13
C THR A 224 0.74 20.94 0.12
N GLU A 225 0.66 19.62 -0.01
CA GLU A 225 0.41 18.70 1.10
C GLU A 225 1.61 18.64 2.05
N HIS A 226 2.81 18.46 1.50
CA HIS A 226 4.03 18.28 2.29
C HIS A 226 4.43 19.56 3.03
N ILE A 227 4.36 20.74 2.40
CA ILE A 227 4.72 22.01 3.08
C ILE A 227 3.80 22.29 4.26
N LYS A 228 2.50 21.97 4.13
CA LYS A 228 1.53 22.12 5.22
C LYS A 228 1.87 21.19 6.38
N TYR A 229 2.10 19.90 6.09
CA TYR A 229 2.47 18.92 7.10
C TYR A 229 3.76 19.29 7.82
N LEU A 230 4.82 19.63 7.08
CA LEU A 230 6.13 20.01 7.64
C LEU A 230 6.07 21.29 8.46
N PHE A 231 5.27 22.26 8.03
CA PHE A 231 5.04 23.50 8.78
C PHE A 231 4.38 23.20 10.14
N ASP A 232 3.28 22.44 10.14
CA ASP A 232 2.55 22.06 11.34
C ASP A 232 3.43 21.26 12.31
N ASP A 233 4.22 20.32 11.79
CA ASP A 233 5.14 19.50 12.59
C ASP A 233 6.28 20.32 13.18
N SER A 234 6.89 21.21 12.38
CA SER A 234 7.95 22.11 12.81
C SER A 234 7.48 23.08 13.88
N ALA A 235 6.28 23.66 13.72
CA ALA A 235 5.71 24.58 14.69
C ALA A 235 5.40 23.88 16.03
N LYS A 236 4.88 22.63 16.01
CA LYS A 236 4.56 21.86 17.22
C LYS A 236 5.78 21.38 17.97
N ASN A 237 6.80 20.92 17.23
CA ASN A 237 7.97 20.25 17.80
C ASN A 237 9.22 21.13 17.87
N ASN A 238 9.09 22.43 17.51
CA ASN A 238 10.19 23.39 17.45
C ASN A 238 11.37 22.88 16.59
N LEU A 239 11.03 22.30 15.43
CA LEU A 239 11.99 21.79 14.47
C LEU A 239 12.30 22.87 13.40
N ASN A 240 13.52 22.82 12.87
CA ASN A 240 13.88 23.66 11.75
C ASN A 240 13.16 23.18 10.48
N LEU A 241 12.80 24.13 9.63
CA LEU A 241 12.32 23.89 8.27
C LEU A 241 12.88 24.99 7.38
N SER A 242 13.62 24.62 6.36
CA SER A 242 14.10 25.55 5.35
C SER A 242 13.50 25.22 3.99
N MET A 243 13.48 26.19 3.11
CA MET A 243 12.95 26.06 1.76
C MET A 243 13.84 26.76 0.76
N MET A 244 14.04 26.13 -0.38
CA MET A 244 14.67 26.68 -1.56
C MET A 244 13.66 26.72 -2.69
N MET A 245 13.61 27.80 -3.43
CA MET A 245 12.91 27.92 -4.70
C MET A 245 13.91 28.34 -5.77
N PHE A 246 13.83 27.72 -6.94
CA PHE A 246 14.67 28.14 -8.07
C PHE A 246 13.89 28.09 -9.38
N ASP A 247 14.43 28.84 -10.35
CA ASP A 247 13.85 28.98 -11.68
C ASP A 247 15.00 28.94 -12.70
N ILE A 248 14.74 28.32 -13.86
CA ILE A 248 15.72 28.21 -14.93
C ILE A 248 15.79 29.53 -15.68
N ASP A 249 16.95 30.16 -15.62
CA ASP A 249 17.17 31.46 -16.25
C ASP A 249 16.99 31.38 -17.76
N HIS A 250 16.22 32.34 -18.30
CA HIS A 250 15.97 32.46 -19.73
C HIS A 250 15.34 31.22 -20.40
N PHE A 251 14.60 30.39 -19.68
CA PHE A 251 14.00 29.15 -20.19
C PHE A 251 13.11 29.39 -21.42
N LYS A 252 12.37 30.50 -21.47
CA LYS A 252 11.61 30.89 -22.67
C LYS A 252 12.51 31.05 -23.89
N HIS A 253 13.71 31.62 -23.73
CA HIS A 253 14.67 31.76 -24.83
C HIS A 253 15.17 30.37 -25.32
N VAL A 254 15.37 29.42 -24.43
CA VAL A 254 15.67 28.04 -24.81
C VAL A 254 14.56 27.45 -25.68
N ASN A 255 13.31 27.58 -25.28
CA ASN A 255 12.16 27.11 -26.05
C ASN A 255 12.05 27.81 -27.42
N ASP A 256 12.25 29.14 -27.45
CA ASP A 256 12.11 29.94 -28.66
C ASP A 256 13.26 29.65 -29.68
N THR A 257 14.44 29.27 -29.18
CA THR A 257 15.64 29.02 -30.02
C THR A 257 15.76 27.56 -30.47
N TYR A 258 15.55 26.62 -29.56
CA TYR A 258 15.81 25.18 -29.79
C TYR A 258 14.53 24.32 -29.86
N GLY A 259 13.35 24.96 -29.64
CA GLY A 259 12.07 24.27 -29.63
C GLY A 259 11.68 23.68 -28.28
N HIS A 260 10.38 23.38 -28.12
CA HIS A 260 9.82 22.87 -26.86
C HIS A 260 10.42 21.53 -26.42
N LEU A 261 10.77 20.65 -27.35
CA LEU A 261 11.38 19.34 -27.00
C LEU A 261 12.79 19.53 -26.38
N ALA A 262 13.54 20.52 -26.84
CA ALA A 262 14.81 20.89 -26.19
C ALA A 262 14.59 21.45 -24.79
N GLY A 263 13.57 22.31 -24.61
CA GLY A 263 13.18 22.78 -23.29
C GLY A 263 12.75 21.66 -22.35
N ASP A 264 11.97 20.71 -22.82
CA ASP A 264 11.59 19.53 -22.05
C ASP A 264 12.82 18.72 -21.61
N ARG A 265 13.80 18.55 -22.49
CA ARG A 265 15.07 17.90 -22.15
C ARG A 265 15.85 18.68 -21.09
N VAL A 266 15.89 20.01 -21.19
CA VAL A 266 16.52 20.88 -20.17
C VAL A 266 15.85 20.68 -18.81
N LEU A 267 14.52 20.66 -18.75
CA LEU A 267 13.78 20.42 -17.51
C LEU A 267 14.10 19.06 -16.88
N GLN A 268 14.16 18.01 -17.70
CA GLN A 268 14.50 16.65 -17.24
C GLN A 268 15.95 16.57 -16.69
N GLU A 269 16.91 17.14 -17.39
CA GLU A 269 18.32 17.09 -16.98
C GLU A 269 18.58 17.95 -15.71
N VAL A 270 17.94 19.11 -15.59
CA VAL A 270 17.99 19.94 -14.37
C VAL A 270 17.39 19.16 -13.20
N ALA A 271 16.20 18.59 -13.38
CA ALA A 271 15.53 17.83 -12.32
C ALA A 271 16.36 16.62 -11.87
N ALA A 272 16.92 15.86 -12.82
CA ALA A 272 17.78 14.72 -12.53
C ALA A 272 19.07 15.12 -11.78
N THR A 273 19.70 16.20 -12.22
CA THR A 273 20.92 16.76 -11.58
C THR A 273 20.63 17.18 -10.15
N VAL A 274 19.56 17.96 -9.91
CA VAL A 274 19.18 18.40 -8.57
C VAL A 274 18.82 17.19 -7.69
N THR A 275 18.00 16.27 -8.17
CA THR A 275 17.62 15.07 -7.42
C THR A 275 18.85 14.25 -7.00
N THR A 276 19.84 14.11 -7.89
CA THR A 276 21.10 13.41 -7.59
C THR A 276 21.87 14.10 -6.46
N VAL A 277 21.97 15.42 -6.48
CA VAL A 277 22.66 16.18 -5.42
C VAL A 277 21.90 16.06 -4.10
N LEU A 278 20.59 16.17 -4.11
CA LEU A 278 19.76 16.03 -2.90
C LEU A 278 19.88 14.64 -2.29
N ALA A 279 19.74 13.60 -3.08
CA ALA A 279 19.84 12.21 -2.63
C ALA A 279 21.22 11.86 -2.05
N ALA A 280 22.30 12.47 -2.57
CA ALA A 280 23.65 12.29 -2.03
C ALA A 280 23.82 12.92 -0.63
N ASN A 281 22.98 13.89 -0.27
CA ASN A 281 23.00 14.55 1.04
C ASN A 281 21.98 13.93 2.02
N ASP A 282 20.70 13.86 1.62
CA ASP A 282 19.62 13.31 2.45
C ASP A 282 18.43 12.90 1.56
N GLU A 283 18.04 11.62 1.62
CA GLU A 283 16.90 11.08 0.88
C GLU A 283 15.54 11.67 1.30
N LYS A 284 15.46 12.33 2.47
CA LYS A 284 14.24 12.99 2.97
C LYS A 284 13.99 14.34 2.32
N VAL A 285 15.03 14.95 1.75
CA VAL A 285 14.92 16.23 1.03
C VAL A 285 14.38 15.94 -0.37
N LYS A 286 13.23 16.53 -0.71
CA LYS A 286 12.52 16.27 -1.96
C LYS A 286 12.50 17.49 -2.87
N LEU A 287 12.56 17.22 -4.18
CA LEU A 287 12.41 18.20 -5.25
C LEU A 287 10.97 18.17 -5.77
N TYR A 288 10.38 19.34 -5.89
CA TYR A 288 9.01 19.56 -6.38
C TYR A 288 9.05 20.48 -7.61
N ARG A 289 8.35 20.09 -8.68
CA ARG A 289 8.07 20.99 -9.79
C ARG A 289 6.75 21.68 -9.55
N THR A 290 6.81 22.98 -9.27
CA THR A 290 5.63 23.78 -8.85
C THR A 290 5.11 24.72 -9.95
N GLY A 291 5.89 24.90 -11.01
CA GLY A 291 5.52 25.70 -12.18
C GLY A 291 6.11 25.14 -13.46
N GLY A 292 6.05 25.88 -14.55
CA GLY A 292 6.61 25.48 -15.84
C GLY A 292 8.12 25.23 -15.76
N GLU A 293 8.86 26.22 -15.26
CA GLU A 293 10.32 26.23 -15.09
C GLU A 293 10.74 26.45 -13.63
N GLU A 294 9.74 26.43 -12.70
CA GLU A 294 9.93 26.70 -11.28
C GLU A 294 9.94 25.39 -10.47
N PHE A 295 10.91 25.30 -9.57
CA PHE A 295 11.09 24.16 -8.69
C PHE A 295 11.25 24.62 -7.23
N ASN A 296 10.74 23.78 -6.32
CA ASN A 296 10.89 23.96 -4.88
C ASN A 296 11.59 22.76 -4.24
N VAL A 297 12.34 23.02 -3.16
CA VAL A 297 12.94 21.98 -2.31
C VAL A 297 12.60 22.30 -0.87
N LEU A 298 12.10 21.30 -0.13
CA LEU A 298 11.82 21.38 1.29
C LEU A 298 12.90 20.63 2.08
N PHE A 299 13.45 21.29 3.12
CA PHE A 299 14.52 20.79 3.96
C PHE A 299 14.02 20.59 5.41
N PRO A 300 13.35 19.48 5.73
CA PRO A 300 12.86 19.20 7.06
C PRO A 300 14.02 18.94 8.04
N GLY A 301 14.02 19.65 9.16
CA GLY A 301 15.06 19.54 10.19
C GLY A 301 16.34 20.36 9.93
N TYR A 302 16.44 21.04 8.80
CA TYR A 302 17.62 21.83 8.42
C TYR A 302 17.47 23.29 8.82
N ASP A 303 18.50 23.80 9.50
CA ASP A 303 18.67 25.23 9.69
C ASP A 303 19.21 25.93 8.42
N LEU A 304 19.23 27.25 8.44
CA LEU A 304 19.69 28.02 7.30
C LEU A 304 21.15 27.76 6.92
N ALA A 305 22.01 27.50 7.89
CA ALA A 305 23.45 27.30 7.67
C ALA A 305 23.69 25.97 6.93
N SER A 306 23.08 24.87 7.40
CA SER A 306 23.15 23.56 6.78
C SER A 306 22.48 23.54 5.40
N THR A 307 21.35 24.24 5.25
CA THR A 307 20.64 24.38 3.97
C THR A 307 21.51 25.06 2.92
N LYS A 308 22.24 26.14 3.28
CA LYS A 308 23.14 26.85 2.35
C LYS A 308 24.21 25.96 1.73
N VAL A 309 24.68 24.95 2.45
CA VAL A 309 25.69 24.01 1.93
C VAL A 309 25.12 23.21 0.77
N ILE A 310 23.93 22.62 0.95
CA ILE A 310 23.27 21.81 -0.09
C ILE A 310 22.83 22.70 -1.26
N VAL A 311 22.25 23.86 -0.97
CA VAL A 311 21.86 24.85 -1.99
C VAL A 311 23.03 25.23 -2.88
N ARG A 312 24.22 25.44 -2.30
CA ARG A 312 25.42 25.77 -3.07
C ARG A 312 25.83 24.61 -3.99
N GLN A 313 25.78 23.37 -3.53
CA GLN A 313 26.06 22.19 -4.35
C GLN A 313 25.09 22.08 -5.51
N VAL A 314 23.78 22.28 -5.26
CA VAL A 314 22.75 22.28 -6.31
C VAL A 314 23.02 23.41 -7.32
N PHE A 315 23.27 24.62 -6.83
CA PHE A 315 23.55 25.77 -7.67
C PHE A 315 24.78 25.56 -8.56
N GLU A 316 25.89 25.07 -8.00
CA GLU A 316 27.11 24.78 -8.76
C GLU A 316 26.88 23.66 -9.77
N ALA A 317 26.20 22.58 -9.39
CA ALA A 317 25.92 21.45 -10.27
C ALA A 317 25.08 21.86 -11.49
N VAL A 318 24.01 22.64 -11.28
CA VAL A 318 23.14 23.07 -12.39
C VAL A 318 23.83 24.12 -13.27
N ASN A 319 24.57 25.07 -12.70
CA ASN A 319 25.25 26.09 -13.50
C ASN A 319 26.47 25.55 -14.30
N HIS A 320 26.93 24.34 -13.99
CA HIS A 320 27.92 23.62 -14.82
C HIS A 320 27.30 22.58 -15.75
N LEU A 321 25.96 22.45 -15.73
CA LEU A 321 25.27 21.50 -16.58
C LEU A 321 25.24 21.98 -18.03
N VAL A 322 25.68 21.11 -18.94
CA VAL A 322 25.55 21.30 -20.38
C VAL A 322 24.59 20.22 -20.88
N VAL A 323 23.41 20.65 -21.32
CA VAL A 323 22.39 19.74 -21.85
C VAL A 323 22.65 19.54 -23.36
N LYS A 324 22.84 18.29 -23.77
CA LYS A 324 22.99 17.92 -25.18
C LYS A 324 21.62 17.62 -25.78
N TYR A 325 21.30 18.30 -26.85
CA TYR A 325 20.09 18.07 -27.62
C TYR A 325 20.40 18.14 -29.11
N GLU A 326 20.24 17.01 -29.85
CA GLU A 326 20.72 16.85 -31.22
C GLU A 326 22.25 17.21 -31.33
N ASP A 327 22.59 18.14 -32.19
CA ASP A 327 23.98 18.63 -32.38
C ASP A 327 24.30 19.88 -31.55
N GLU A 328 23.37 20.32 -30.66
CA GLU A 328 23.52 21.55 -29.88
C GLU A 328 23.90 21.27 -28.42
N GLU A 329 24.70 22.18 -27.85
CA GLU A 329 25.04 22.20 -26.43
C GLU A 329 24.39 23.40 -25.74
N ILE A 330 23.40 23.14 -24.87
CA ILE A 330 22.61 24.18 -24.18
C ILE A 330 23.17 24.37 -22.78
N ASN A 331 23.73 25.56 -22.52
CA ASN A 331 24.16 25.94 -21.19
C ASN A 331 22.95 26.41 -20.35
N VAL A 332 22.86 25.93 -19.13
CA VAL A 332 21.74 26.22 -18.21
C VAL A 332 22.25 26.97 -17.00
N SER A 333 21.50 27.96 -16.56
CA SER A 333 21.73 28.61 -15.27
C SER A 333 20.43 28.75 -14.49
N ILE A 334 20.53 28.88 -13.17
CA ILE A 334 19.39 29.06 -12.28
C ILE A 334 19.55 30.26 -11.37
N SER A 335 18.44 30.93 -11.08
CA SER A 335 18.29 31.88 -9.99
C SER A 335 17.65 31.20 -8.79
N VAL A 336 18.11 31.47 -7.59
CA VAL A 336 17.71 30.76 -6.37
C VAL A 336 17.31 31.74 -5.28
N GLY A 337 16.21 31.46 -4.59
CA GLY A 337 15.79 32.07 -3.34
C GLY A 337 15.75 31.02 -2.21
N VAL A 338 16.21 31.39 -1.03
CA VAL A 338 16.24 30.51 0.15
C VAL A 338 15.80 31.26 1.40
N SER A 339 15.02 30.62 2.24
CA SER A 339 14.72 31.09 3.60
C SER A 339 14.42 29.93 4.54
N THR A 340 14.31 30.24 5.82
CA THR A 340 13.94 29.28 6.87
C THR A 340 12.67 29.72 7.58
N LEU A 341 12.01 28.78 8.23
CA LEU A 341 10.83 29.02 9.05
C LEU A 341 11.19 29.95 10.23
N HIS A 342 10.44 31.00 10.42
CA HIS A 342 10.55 31.92 11.53
C HIS A 342 9.45 31.66 12.56
N GLN A 343 9.73 31.97 13.83
CA GLN A 343 8.72 31.84 14.90
C GLN A 343 7.52 32.79 14.70
N ALA A 344 7.67 33.83 13.89
CA ALA A 344 6.62 34.79 13.56
C ALA A 344 5.71 34.33 12.43
N ASP A 345 6.04 33.21 11.74
CA ASP A 345 5.25 32.73 10.61
C ASP A 345 3.94 32.10 11.12
N GLY A 346 2.83 32.65 10.67
CA GLY A 346 1.48 32.14 11.02
C GLY A 346 0.99 31.05 10.09
N SER A 347 1.64 30.89 8.92
CA SER A 347 1.23 29.93 7.89
C SER A 347 2.38 29.55 6.96
N PRO A 348 2.29 28.43 6.23
CA PRO A 348 3.28 28.05 5.21
C PRO A 348 3.51 29.13 4.15
N ILE A 349 2.50 29.96 3.89
CA ILE A 349 2.57 31.01 2.86
C ILE A 349 3.54 32.12 3.23
N ASP A 350 3.79 32.34 4.54
CA ASP A 350 4.73 33.38 4.99
C ASP A 350 6.17 32.99 4.63
N LEU A 351 6.53 31.71 4.84
CA LEU A 351 7.80 31.15 4.40
C LEU A 351 7.92 31.19 2.86
N TYR A 352 6.87 30.74 2.16
CA TYR A 352 6.82 30.75 0.69
C TYR A 352 7.10 32.14 0.14
N ASN A 353 6.38 33.15 0.64
CA ASN A 353 6.51 34.53 0.16
C ASN A 353 7.94 35.12 0.36
N ARG A 354 8.62 34.77 1.47
CA ARG A 354 10.02 35.21 1.67
C ARG A 354 10.95 34.53 0.67
N VAL A 355 10.79 33.23 0.43
CA VAL A 355 11.61 32.49 -0.55
C VAL A 355 11.37 33.03 -1.96
N ASP A 356 10.13 33.31 -2.33
CA ASP A 356 9.77 33.93 -3.62
C ASP A 356 10.38 35.35 -3.77
N GLN A 357 10.30 36.17 -2.74
CA GLN A 357 10.96 37.50 -2.75
C GLN A 357 12.46 37.36 -2.97
N ASN A 358 13.13 36.42 -2.33
CA ASN A 358 14.56 36.18 -2.52
C ASN A 358 14.86 35.68 -3.94
N LEU A 359 14.02 34.82 -4.51
CA LEU A 359 14.15 34.38 -5.90
C LEU A 359 13.95 35.54 -6.87
N TYR A 360 12.93 36.36 -6.63
CA TYR A 360 12.67 37.58 -7.43
C TYR A 360 13.84 38.54 -7.39
N PHE A 361 14.44 38.71 -6.20
CA PHE A 361 15.67 39.56 -6.06
C PHE A 361 16.82 38.97 -6.90
N SER A 362 17.03 37.65 -6.87
CA SER A 362 18.03 36.97 -7.70
C SER A 362 17.82 37.22 -9.19
N LYS A 363 16.58 37.07 -9.68
CA LYS A 363 16.21 37.31 -11.08
C LYS A 363 16.45 38.76 -11.51
N ARG A 364 16.18 39.74 -10.62
CA ARG A 364 16.34 41.19 -10.94
C ARG A 364 17.77 41.70 -10.87
N HIS A 365 18.63 41.07 -10.08
CA HIS A 365 20.01 41.55 -9.87
C HIS A 365 21.05 40.76 -10.68
N GLY A 366 20.69 40.36 -11.89
CA GLY A 366 21.61 39.78 -12.86
C GLY A 366 21.48 38.28 -13.06
N ARG A 367 20.52 37.61 -12.40
CA ARG A 367 20.31 36.15 -12.47
C ARG A 367 21.55 35.34 -12.00
N MET A 368 21.57 34.03 -12.24
CA MET A 368 22.69 33.16 -11.91
C MET A 368 23.25 33.46 -10.50
N ARG A 369 22.37 33.46 -9.50
CA ARG A 369 22.72 33.80 -8.10
C ARG A 369 21.80 33.16 -7.09
N VAL A 370 22.29 33.08 -5.87
CA VAL A 370 21.54 32.62 -4.69
C VAL A 370 21.32 33.84 -3.77
N THR A 371 20.06 34.12 -3.42
CA THR A 371 19.68 35.08 -2.40
C THR A 371 19.15 34.33 -1.19
N VAL A 372 19.61 34.73 0.00
CA VAL A 372 19.29 34.06 1.26
C VAL A 372 19.01 35.11 2.32
N GLU A 373 17.87 34.98 2.95
CA GLU A 373 17.47 35.82 4.10
C GLU A 373 16.95 34.93 5.24
#